data_c25d7b6c3909371f639265a0a3a55790
#
_entry.id   c25d7b6c3909371f639265a0a3a55790
#
_cell.length_a   1.000
_cell.length_b   1.000
_cell.length_c   1.000
_cell.angle_alpha   90.00
_cell.angle_beta   90.00
_cell.angle_gamma   90.00
#
_symmetry.space_group_name_H-M   'P 1'
#
loop_
_entity.id
_entity.type
_entity.pdbx_description
1 polymer ?
#
loop_
_entity_poly.entity_id
_entity_poly.type
_entity_poly.pdbx_seq_one_letter_code
_entity_poly.pdbx_strand_id
1 'polypeptide(L)'
;TVEQVDVLVRSGADKVTLNTGAVEDPGLIRRVAEKHGSQCVVMSIDYRLVGGRATVFSRFGTTDTGKELTEWMRECEQRGAGEFLLNAIDRDGKANGYDIPTLARAAECTRLPVIGCGGAGDDFDFVDLARQTSVSGLAAVNFFHFTELAYPRVKKLLFQEGVNVRA
;
A
#
# COMPACT_ATOMS: atom_id res chain seq x y z
N THR A 1 19.29 1.70 -0.19
CA THR A 1 20.14 2.47 -1.14
C THR A 1 19.87 2.03 -2.58
N VAL A 2 20.32 2.82 -3.57
CA VAL A 2 20.20 2.48 -5.01
C VAL A 2 20.94 1.18 -5.31
N GLU A 3 22.08 0.94 -4.69
CA GLU A 3 22.89 -0.28 -4.88
C GLU A 3 22.12 -1.53 -4.43
N GLN A 4 21.37 -1.45 -3.33
CA GLN A 4 20.50 -2.55 -2.89
C GLN A 4 19.37 -2.81 -3.89
N VAL A 5 18.76 -1.76 -4.44
CA VAL A 5 17.76 -1.88 -5.51
C VAL A 5 18.36 -2.54 -6.75
N ASP A 6 19.57 -2.14 -7.16
CA ASP A 6 20.28 -2.75 -8.29
C ASP A 6 20.45 -4.27 -8.12
N VAL A 7 20.78 -4.72 -6.92
CA VAL A 7 20.92 -6.16 -6.64
C VAL A 7 19.57 -6.86 -6.80
N LEU A 8 18.48 -6.29 -6.27
CA LEU A 8 17.14 -6.89 -6.37
C LEU A 8 16.66 -6.98 -7.83
N VAL A 9 16.80 -5.89 -8.60
CA VAL A 9 16.40 -5.86 -10.01
C VAL A 9 17.22 -6.86 -10.85
N ARG A 10 18.53 -6.91 -10.65
CA ARG A 10 19.39 -7.91 -11.32
C ARG A 10 19.07 -9.36 -10.93
N SER A 11 18.48 -9.54 -9.75
CA SER A 11 18.01 -10.86 -9.28
C SER A 11 16.62 -11.23 -9.80
N GLY A 12 15.99 -10.36 -10.64
CA GLY A 12 14.72 -10.62 -11.30
C GLY A 12 13.51 -9.96 -10.66
N ALA A 13 13.70 -9.00 -9.75
CA ALA A 13 12.58 -8.22 -9.21
C ALA A 13 12.07 -7.20 -10.25
N ASP A 14 10.78 -7.24 -10.58
CA ASP A 14 10.12 -6.26 -11.43
C ASP A 14 9.84 -4.94 -10.70
N LYS A 15 9.57 -5.03 -9.39
CA LYS A 15 9.25 -3.91 -8.52
C LYS A 15 10.00 -4.01 -7.20
N VAL A 16 10.36 -2.86 -6.65
CA VAL A 16 11.03 -2.75 -5.35
C VAL A 16 10.24 -1.82 -4.44
N THR A 17 10.01 -2.28 -3.22
CA THR A 17 9.25 -1.53 -2.22
C THR A 17 10.19 -0.67 -1.37
N LEU A 18 9.92 0.64 -1.30
CA LEU A 18 10.61 1.60 -0.46
C LEU A 18 9.69 2.05 0.68
N ASN A 19 10.20 2.09 1.91
CA ASN A 19 9.50 2.59 3.11
C ASN A 19 10.46 3.52 3.90
N THR A 20 10.99 3.11 5.03
CA THR A 20 11.85 3.92 5.92
C THR A 20 12.98 4.63 5.17
N GLY A 21 13.67 3.95 4.25
CA GLY A 21 14.76 4.55 3.50
C GLY A 21 14.33 5.76 2.65
N ALA A 22 13.10 5.77 2.14
CA ALA A 22 12.55 6.89 1.40
C ALA A 22 12.06 8.03 2.32
N VAL A 23 11.63 7.72 3.54
CA VAL A 23 11.29 8.74 4.55
C VAL A 23 12.55 9.48 5.03
N GLU A 24 13.64 8.73 5.27
CA GLU A 24 14.92 9.28 5.72
C GLU A 24 15.67 10.04 4.61
N ASP A 25 15.57 9.57 3.38
CA ASP A 25 16.16 10.19 2.18
C ASP A 25 15.14 10.19 1.03
N PRO A 26 14.26 11.19 0.94
CA PRO A 26 13.28 11.28 -0.15
C PRO A 26 13.90 11.35 -1.56
N GLY A 27 15.17 11.77 -1.67
CA GLY A 27 15.93 11.75 -2.93
C GLY A 27 16.17 10.33 -3.47
N LEU A 28 16.11 9.31 -2.61
CA LEU A 28 16.23 7.92 -3.01
C LEU A 28 15.16 7.54 -4.05
N ILE A 29 13.91 8.00 -3.88
CA ILE A 29 12.80 7.71 -4.80
C ILE A 29 13.19 8.14 -6.22
N ARG A 30 13.67 9.39 -6.37
CA ARG A 30 14.07 9.94 -7.68
C ARG A 30 15.23 9.17 -8.28
N ARG A 31 16.28 8.90 -7.51
CA ARG A 31 17.46 8.17 -8.02
C ARG A 31 17.11 6.74 -8.50
N VAL A 32 16.20 6.06 -7.79
CA VAL A 32 15.73 4.73 -8.22
C VAL A 32 14.86 4.86 -9.48
N ALA A 33 13.93 5.81 -9.52
CA ALA A 33 13.05 6.02 -10.67
C ALA A 33 13.81 6.42 -11.94
N GLU A 34 14.81 7.27 -11.83
CA GLU A 34 15.68 7.67 -12.96
C GLU A 34 16.48 6.48 -13.51
N LYS A 35 16.89 5.56 -12.66
CA LYS A 35 17.73 4.41 -13.05
C LYS A 35 16.93 3.22 -13.57
N HIS A 36 15.79 2.92 -12.94
CA HIS A 36 15.02 1.69 -13.18
C HIS A 36 13.60 1.94 -13.74
N GLY A 37 13.21 3.21 -13.85
CA GLY A 37 11.86 3.61 -14.23
C GLY A 37 10.91 3.70 -13.02
N SER A 38 9.96 4.62 -13.09
CA SER A 38 8.95 4.83 -12.03
C SER A 38 8.14 3.55 -11.74
N GLN A 39 7.86 2.74 -12.77
CA GLN A 39 7.12 1.47 -12.63
C GLN A 39 7.81 0.45 -11.70
N CYS A 40 9.11 0.58 -11.47
CA CYS A 40 9.87 -0.25 -10.52
C CYS A 40 9.66 0.19 -9.07
N VAL A 41 9.22 1.42 -8.82
CA VAL A 41 9.17 2.03 -7.47
C VAL A 41 7.80 1.88 -6.86
N VAL A 42 7.67 1.03 -5.84
CA VAL A 42 6.49 0.93 -4.98
C VAL A 42 6.78 1.63 -3.66
N MET A 43 5.98 2.65 -3.33
CA MET A 43 6.05 3.29 -2.03
C MET A 43 5.17 2.54 -1.03
N SER A 44 5.78 1.83 -0.08
CA SER A 44 5.07 1.27 1.07
C SER A 44 5.00 2.32 2.17
N ILE A 45 3.79 2.69 2.54
CA ILE A 45 3.55 3.71 3.55
C ILE A 45 2.75 3.11 4.70
N ASP A 46 3.42 2.97 5.84
CA ASP A 46 2.74 2.65 7.08
C ASP A 46 2.09 3.91 7.62
N TYR A 47 0.80 3.86 7.95
CA TYR A 47 0.10 4.99 8.54
C TYR A 47 -0.79 4.57 9.70
N ARG A 48 -1.14 5.54 10.52
CA ARG A 48 -2.02 5.40 11.67
C ARG A 48 -2.86 6.66 11.86
N LEU A 49 -4.08 6.51 12.36
CA LEU A 49 -4.90 7.67 12.71
C LEU A 49 -4.46 8.24 14.07
N VAL A 50 -3.89 9.45 14.04
CA VAL A 50 -3.49 10.21 15.23
C VAL A 50 -4.37 11.46 15.31
N GLY A 51 -5.25 11.53 16.29
CA GLY A 51 -6.20 12.66 16.40
C GLY A 51 -7.11 12.83 15.17
N GLY A 52 -7.44 11.73 14.46
CA GLY A 52 -8.26 11.77 13.24
C GLY A 52 -7.47 12.10 11.96
N ARG A 53 -6.17 12.36 12.04
CA ARG A 53 -5.28 12.60 10.91
C ARG A 53 -4.50 11.34 10.55
N ALA A 54 -4.49 10.96 9.29
CA ALA A 54 -3.67 9.85 8.81
C ALA A 54 -2.19 10.28 8.78
N THR A 55 -1.42 9.83 9.76
CA THR A 55 -0.02 10.18 9.96
C THR A 55 0.89 9.04 9.52
N VAL A 56 1.94 9.37 8.77
CA VAL A 56 2.94 8.41 8.27
C VAL A 56 3.89 7.99 9.38
N PHE A 57 4.13 6.69 9.46
CA PHE A 57 5.09 6.09 10.36
C PHE A 57 6.24 5.43 9.59
N SER A 58 7.41 5.36 10.22
CA SER A 58 8.60 4.68 9.70
C SER A 58 9.15 3.70 10.74
N ARG A 59 10.25 3.00 10.38
CA ARG A 59 10.94 2.07 11.28
C ARG A 59 9.99 1.05 11.92
N PHE A 60 9.30 0.30 11.05
CA PHE A 60 8.33 -0.73 11.47
C PHE A 60 7.16 -0.16 12.29
N GLY A 61 6.70 1.04 11.97
CA GLY A 61 5.58 1.70 12.63
C GLY A 61 5.91 2.27 14.03
N THR A 62 7.19 2.38 14.40
CA THR A 62 7.62 2.86 15.71
C THR A 62 7.89 4.35 15.77
N THR A 63 8.18 4.99 14.62
CA THR A 63 8.56 6.41 14.55
C THR A 63 7.49 7.21 13.83
N ASP A 64 6.85 8.12 14.53
CA ASP A 64 5.97 9.14 13.95
C ASP A 64 6.83 10.14 13.17
N THR A 65 6.51 10.33 11.89
CA THR A 65 7.25 11.23 10.99
C THR A 65 6.69 12.65 10.97
N GLY A 66 5.52 12.88 11.56
CA GLY A 66 4.76 14.12 11.48
C GLY A 66 4.14 14.41 10.11
N LYS A 67 4.43 13.58 9.10
CA LYS A 67 3.91 13.75 7.73
C LYS A 67 2.47 13.27 7.64
N GLU A 68 1.63 14.04 6.94
CA GLU A 68 0.28 13.59 6.57
C GLU A 68 0.36 12.66 5.36
N LEU A 69 -0.51 11.64 5.34
CA LEU A 69 -0.46 10.56 4.34
C LEU A 69 -0.56 11.09 2.90
N THR A 70 -1.58 11.90 2.59
CA THR A 70 -1.80 12.34 1.21
C THR A 70 -0.77 13.40 0.76
N GLU A 71 -0.24 14.20 1.68
CA GLU A 71 0.86 15.12 1.41
C GLU A 71 2.13 14.35 1.06
N TRP A 72 2.44 13.30 1.83
CA TRP A 72 3.59 12.44 1.57
C TRP A 72 3.44 11.66 0.26
N MET A 73 2.24 11.15 -0.05
CA MET A 73 1.97 10.50 -1.33
C MET A 73 2.25 11.43 -2.52
N ARG A 74 1.78 12.69 -2.47
CA ARG A 74 2.06 13.67 -3.53
C ARG A 74 3.55 13.96 -3.67
N GLU A 75 4.27 14.08 -2.56
CA GLU A 75 5.73 14.24 -2.59
C GLU A 75 6.42 13.03 -3.24
N CYS A 76 6.02 11.81 -2.91
CA CYS A 76 6.53 10.59 -3.51
C CYS A 76 6.24 10.52 -5.02
N GLU A 77 5.02 10.84 -5.45
CA GLU A 77 4.63 10.88 -6.85
C GLU A 77 5.48 11.88 -7.65
N GLN A 78 5.68 13.10 -7.14
CA GLN A 78 6.55 14.11 -7.76
C GLN A 78 8.01 13.67 -7.86
N ARG A 79 8.46 12.77 -7.01
CA ARG A 79 9.81 12.20 -7.01
C ARG A 79 9.95 10.96 -7.89
N GLY A 80 8.86 10.45 -8.47
CA GLY A 80 8.89 9.35 -9.40
C GLY A 80 8.43 8.00 -8.84
N ALA A 81 7.65 7.97 -7.76
CA ALA A 81 6.93 6.78 -7.37
C ALA A 81 6.00 6.30 -8.50
N GLY A 82 5.83 4.99 -8.64
CA GLY A 82 4.95 4.39 -9.65
C GLY A 82 3.73 3.67 -9.08
N GLU A 83 3.75 3.35 -7.78
CA GLU A 83 2.65 2.65 -7.11
C GLU A 83 2.72 2.89 -5.59
N PHE A 84 1.58 2.82 -4.92
CA PHE A 84 1.49 2.92 -3.47
C PHE A 84 0.94 1.63 -2.84
N LEU A 85 1.57 1.17 -1.76
CA LEU A 85 1.05 0.17 -0.83
C LEU A 85 0.81 0.88 0.51
N LEU A 86 -0.45 1.05 0.89
CA LEU A 86 -0.84 1.75 2.10
C LEU A 86 -1.25 0.76 3.18
N ASN A 87 -0.53 0.74 4.28
CA ASN A 87 -0.78 -0.17 5.40
C ASN A 87 -1.29 0.58 6.64
N ALA A 88 -2.54 0.34 7.01
CA ALA A 88 -3.14 0.85 8.24
C ALA A 88 -2.63 0.02 9.44
N ILE A 89 -1.47 0.41 10.02
CA ILE A 89 -0.78 -0.37 11.05
C ILE A 89 -1.51 -0.44 12.39
N ASP A 90 -2.46 0.44 12.63
CA ASP A 90 -3.35 0.36 13.79
C ASP A 90 -4.51 -0.63 13.61
N ARG A 91 -4.74 -1.11 12.38
CA ARG A 91 -5.73 -2.14 12.03
C ARG A 91 -5.11 -3.48 11.65
N ASP A 92 -3.85 -3.47 11.21
CA ASP A 92 -3.17 -4.68 10.76
C ASP A 92 -3.15 -5.74 11.88
N GLY A 93 -3.56 -6.96 11.52
CA GLY A 93 -3.69 -8.09 12.45
C GLY A 93 -4.91 -8.07 13.39
N LYS A 94 -5.76 -7.04 13.36
CA LYS A 94 -6.92 -6.91 14.27
C LYS A 94 -8.23 -7.46 13.71
N ALA A 95 -8.30 -7.79 12.43
CA ALA A 95 -9.50 -8.33 11.78
C ALA A 95 -10.77 -7.47 12.02
N ASN A 96 -10.64 -6.15 11.91
CA ASN A 96 -11.71 -5.18 12.18
C ASN A 96 -12.09 -4.34 10.96
N GLY A 97 -11.78 -4.84 9.77
CA GLY A 97 -12.04 -4.19 8.49
C GLY A 97 -10.97 -3.16 8.08
N TYR A 98 -10.91 -2.86 6.78
CA TYR A 98 -10.02 -1.84 6.24
C TYR A 98 -10.39 -0.42 6.70
N ASP A 99 -9.43 0.49 6.67
CA ASP A 99 -9.68 1.92 6.87
C ASP A 99 -10.20 2.55 5.57
N ILE A 100 -11.45 2.22 5.21
CA ILE A 100 -12.09 2.63 3.96
C ILE A 100 -12.06 4.15 3.77
N PRO A 101 -12.40 4.99 4.78
CA PRO A 101 -12.42 6.45 4.58
C PRO A 101 -11.06 7.03 4.24
N THR A 102 -9.98 6.53 4.84
CA THR A 102 -8.62 7.00 4.53
C THR A 102 -8.15 6.48 3.18
N LEU A 103 -8.39 5.20 2.87
CA LEU A 103 -7.99 4.59 1.60
C LEU A 103 -8.75 5.21 0.42
N ALA A 104 -10.03 5.56 0.57
CA ALA A 104 -10.79 6.28 -0.45
C ALA A 104 -10.16 7.64 -0.78
N ARG A 105 -9.90 8.47 0.25
CA ARG A 105 -9.23 9.77 0.06
C ARG A 105 -7.83 9.63 -0.55
N ALA A 106 -7.08 8.62 -0.13
CA ALA A 106 -5.75 8.35 -0.67
C ALA A 106 -5.82 7.98 -2.16
N ALA A 107 -6.74 7.10 -2.55
CA ALA A 107 -6.91 6.70 -3.94
C ALA A 107 -7.40 7.85 -4.85
N GLU A 108 -8.16 8.81 -4.31
CA GLU A 108 -8.61 10.00 -5.04
C GLU A 108 -7.50 11.06 -5.20
N CYS A 109 -6.47 11.07 -4.35
CA CYS A 109 -5.43 12.09 -4.38
C CYS A 109 -4.34 11.87 -5.43
N THR A 110 -4.31 10.72 -6.11
CA THR A 110 -3.30 10.34 -7.09
C THR A 110 -3.91 9.61 -8.28
N ARG A 111 -3.19 9.55 -9.41
CA ARG A 111 -3.51 8.69 -10.56
C ARG A 111 -2.74 7.38 -10.57
N LEU A 112 -1.81 7.20 -9.65
CA LEU A 112 -1.03 5.99 -9.53
C LEU A 112 -1.86 4.87 -8.89
N PRO A 113 -1.57 3.60 -9.18
CA PRO A 113 -2.18 2.49 -8.50
C PRO A 113 -1.99 2.56 -6.99
N VAL A 114 -3.06 2.32 -6.24
CA VAL A 114 -3.05 2.26 -4.78
C VAL A 114 -3.51 0.88 -4.34
N ILE A 115 -2.73 0.24 -3.48
CA ILE A 115 -3.04 -1.03 -2.84
C ILE A 115 -3.37 -0.74 -1.37
N GLY A 116 -4.57 -1.11 -0.93
CA GLY A 116 -4.97 -1.01 0.49
C GLY A 116 -4.61 -2.26 1.27
N CYS A 117 -4.02 -2.08 2.46
CA CYS A 117 -3.59 -3.13 3.38
C CYS A 117 -3.94 -2.78 4.84
N GLY A 118 -4.10 -3.82 5.66
CA GLY A 118 -4.33 -3.73 7.11
C GLY A 118 -5.81 -3.74 7.49
N GLY A 119 -6.18 -4.72 8.33
CA GLY A 119 -7.50 -4.82 8.94
C GLY A 119 -8.41 -5.92 8.44
N ALA A 120 -8.18 -6.52 7.26
CA ALA A 120 -9.04 -7.58 6.73
C ALA A 120 -9.22 -8.74 7.74
N GLY A 121 -10.48 -9.04 8.06
CA GLY A 121 -10.88 -10.10 8.99
C GLY A 121 -11.81 -11.14 8.37
N ASP A 122 -12.57 -10.75 7.34
CA ASP A 122 -13.43 -11.66 6.60
C ASP A 122 -13.44 -11.36 5.09
N ASP A 123 -14.16 -12.22 4.33
CA ASP A 123 -14.23 -12.12 2.87
C ASP A 123 -14.91 -10.84 2.40
N PHE A 124 -15.89 -10.32 3.16
CA PHE A 124 -16.66 -9.14 2.79
C PHE A 124 -15.87 -7.84 2.98
N ASP A 125 -14.88 -7.82 3.87
CA ASP A 125 -13.97 -6.65 3.98
C ASP A 125 -13.31 -6.30 2.64
N PHE A 126 -12.95 -7.32 1.84
CA PHE A 126 -12.40 -7.12 0.49
C PHE A 126 -13.45 -6.54 -0.48
N VAL A 127 -14.70 -7.00 -0.37
CA VAL A 127 -15.81 -6.48 -1.19
C VAL A 127 -16.08 -5.03 -0.85
N ASP A 128 -16.13 -4.70 0.45
CA ASP A 128 -16.38 -3.36 0.94
C ASP A 128 -15.28 -2.38 0.47
N LEU A 129 -14.01 -2.76 0.61
CA LEU A 129 -12.92 -1.93 0.12
C LEU A 129 -12.99 -1.70 -1.39
N ALA A 130 -13.25 -2.76 -2.17
CA ALA A 130 -13.33 -2.67 -3.62
C ALA A 130 -14.51 -1.83 -4.12
N ARG A 131 -15.66 -1.87 -3.43
CA ARG A 131 -16.87 -1.14 -3.82
C ARG A 131 -16.89 0.32 -3.37
N GLN A 132 -16.29 0.59 -2.22
CA GLN A 132 -16.35 1.92 -1.59
C GLN A 132 -15.14 2.80 -1.91
N THR A 133 -14.18 2.27 -2.68
CA THR A 133 -12.96 3.01 -3.03
C THR A 133 -12.55 2.75 -4.48
N SER A 134 -11.64 3.58 -4.99
CA SER A 134 -10.98 3.39 -6.29
C SER A 134 -9.58 2.75 -6.18
N VAL A 135 -9.30 2.00 -5.09
CA VAL A 135 -8.03 1.29 -4.97
C VAL A 135 -7.86 0.26 -6.09
N SER A 136 -6.62 0.08 -6.54
CA SER A 136 -6.27 -0.83 -7.63
C SER A 136 -5.92 -2.23 -7.14
N GLY A 137 -5.71 -2.41 -5.83
CA GLY A 137 -5.35 -3.69 -5.25
C GLY A 137 -5.78 -3.81 -3.78
N LEU A 138 -6.01 -5.05 -3.36
CA LEU A 138 -6.47 -5.42 -2.03
C LEU A 138 -5.41 -6.37 -1.43
N ALA A 139 -4.79 -5.99 -0.32
CA ALA A 139 -3.77 -6.77 0.34
C ALA A 139 -4.17 -7.12 1.78
N ALA A 140 -3.83 -8.31 2.20
CA ALA A 140 -3.93 -8.74 3.60
C ALA A 140 -2.81 -9.72 3.92
N VAL A 141 -2.36 -9.73 5.16
CA VAL A 141 -1.32 -10.65 5.62
C VAL A 141 -1.97 -11.81 6.37
N ASN A 142 -2.49 -11.56 7.56
CA ASN A 142 -2.98 -12.60 8.47
C ASN A 142 -4.15 -13.40 7.87
N PHE A 143 -5.07 -12.74 7.20
CA PHE A 143 -6.23 -13.39 6.59
C PHE A 143 -5.82 -14.51 5.63
N PHE A 144 -4.88 -14.26 4.72
CA PHE A 144 -4.42 -15.26 3.75
C PHE A 144 -3.48 -16.30 4.37
N HIS A 145 -2.84 -15.97 5.49
CA HIS A 145 -1.93 -16.89 6.17
C HIS A 145 -2.69 -17.92 7.04
N PHE A 146 -3.76 -17.51 7.72
CA PHE A 146 -4.47 -18.36 8.68
C PHE A 146 -5.76 -18.96 8.15
N THR A 147 -6.22 -18.57 6.96
CA THR A 147 -7.46 -19.07 6.37
C THR A 147 -7.19 -19.94 5.16
N GLU A 148 -7.54 -21.22 5.25
CA GLU A 148 -7.35 -22.19 4.18
C GLU A 148 -8.18 -21.82 2.94
N LEU A 149 -7.57 -21.94 1.74
CA LEU A 149 -8.20 -21.57 0.46
C LEU A 149 -8.77 -20.14 0.39
N ALA A 150 -8.32 -19.23 1.26
CA ALA A 150 -8.84 -17.87 1.34
C ALA A 150 -8.71 -17.11 0.01
N TYR A 151 -7.57 -17.20 -0.66
CA TYR A 151 -7.33 -16.46 -1.89
C TYR A 151 -8.31 -16.80 -3.03
N PRO A 152 -8.51 -18.06 -3.42
CA PRO A 152 -9.52 -18.43 -4.44
C PRO A 152 -10.94 -18.06 -4.01
N ARG A 153 -11.27 -18.21 -2.73
CA ARG A 153 -12.60 -17.92 -2.18
C ARG A 153 -12.91 -16.43 -2.26
N VAL A 154 -12.00 -15.56 -1.84
CA VAL A 154 -12.15 -14.11 -1.94
C VAL A 154 -12.28 -13.66 -3.40
N LYS A 155 -11.45 -14.19 -4.32
CA LYS A 155 -11.57 -13.88 -5.74
C LYS A 155 -12.94 -14.26 -6.31
N LYS A 156 -13.44 -15.44 -5.97
CA LYS A 156 -14.77 -15.90 -6.40
C LYS A 156 -15.86 -14.98 -5.87
N LEU A 157 -15.79 -14.59 -4.60
CA LEU A 157 -16.75 -13.67 -3.99
C LEU A 157 -16.72 -12.30 -4.69
N LEU A 158 -15.53 -11.69 -4.85
CA LEU A 158 -15.37 -10.42 -5.55
C LEU A 158 -15.99 -10.47 -6.95
N PHE A 159 -15.74 -11.55 -7.70
CA PHE A 159 -16.35 -11.74 -9.03
C PHE A 159 -17.89 -11.83 -8.96
N GLN A 160 -18.44 -12.58 -8.02
CA GLN A 160 -19.88 -12.70 -7.78
C GLN A 160 -20.52 -11.35 -7.42
N GLU A 161 -19.79 -10.53 -6.68
CA GLU A 161 -20.19 -9.20 -6.28
C GLU A 161 -19.94 -8.12 -7.37
N GLY A 162 -19.57 -8.53 -8.59
CA GLY A 162 -19.40 -7.65 -9.74
C GLY A 162 -18.11 -6.84 -9.75
N VAL A 163 -17.15 -7.16 -8.89
CA VAL A 163 -15.83 -6.53 -8.89
C VAL A 163 -14.98 -7.17 -9.99
N ASN A 164 -14.35 -6.33 -10.83
CA ASN A 164 -13.45 -6.80 -11.87
C ASN A 164 -12.13 -7.27 -11.25
N VAL A 165 -11.95 -8.57 -11.14
CA VAL A 165 -10.75 -9.20 -10.62
C VAL A 165 -10.05 -10.03 -11.69
N ARG A 166 -8.72 -10.00 -11.68
CA ARG A 166 -7.93 -10.83 -12.59
C ARG A 166 -8.19 -12.32 -12.28
N ALA A 167 -8.62 -13.07 -13.31
CA ALA A 167 -8.84 -14.51 -13.26
C ALA A 167 -7.55 -15.29 -12.92
#